data_93c88e704081f89265b9819bee8562ab
#
_entry.id   93c88e704081f89265b9819bee8562ab
#
_cell.length_a   1.000
_cell.length_b   1.000
_cell.length_c   1.000
_cell.angle_alpha   90.00
_cell.angle_beta   90.00
_cell.angle_gamma   90.00
#
_symmetry.space_group_name_H-M   'P 1'
#
loop_
_entity.id
_entity.type
_entity.pdbx_description
1 polymer ?
#
loop_
_entity_poly.entity_id
_entity_poly.type
_entity_poly.pdbx_seq_one_letter_code
_entity_poly.pdbx_strand_id
1 'polypeptide(L)'
;MSTFLEPLRQRSNDRGLMASLRCALVNSKKHRAWPALNRIGVNITNETDTLVAALFATYPEETDTGNFGTTCREIEAVRGESRGDNDKLTPTERRFQHLLSAEWRDELFQRVTRMVFMAKSHGVRINYKQLSVDLRQWSDRTRTEWGAAYWAPGSASLGEEDA
;
A
#
# COMPACT_ATOMS: atom_id res chain seq x y z
N MET A 1 3.98 15.37 11.30
CA MET A 1 4.25 14.81 9.98
C MET A 1 5.42 13.88 10.03
N SER A 2 5.23 12.71 9.50
CA SER A 2 6.31 11.75 9.50
C SER A 2 7.29 12.06 8.38
N THR A 3 8.56 12.23 8.75
CA THR A 3 9.63 12.50 7.80
C THR A 3 10.55 11.30 7.63
N PHE A 4 10.16 10.14 8.17
CA PHE A 4 11.01 8.95 8.14
C PHE A 4 11.24 8.42 6.71
N LEU A 5 10.36 8.76 5.77
CA LEU A 5 10.51 8.34 4.38
C LEU A 5 11.74 8.96 3.72
N GLU A 6 12.12 10.17 4.10
CA GLU A 6 13.31 10.83 3.57
C GLU A 6 14.60 10.05 3.88
N PRO A 7 14.88 9.73 5.17
CA PRO A 7 16.02 8.86 5.48
C PRO A 7 15.97 7.50 4.76
N LEU A 8 14.78 6.93 4.62
CA LEU A 8 14.60 5.67 3.90
C LEU A 8 14.99 5.80 2.43
N ARG A 9 14.53 6.85 1.77
CA ARG A 9 14.83 7.08 0.37
C ARG A 9 16.32 7.24 0.14
N GLN A 10 16.99 7.95 1.04
CA GLN A 10 18.43 8.16 0.97
C GLN A 10 19.22 6.87 1.17
N ARG A 11 18.65 5.91 1.87
CA ARG A 11 19.33 4.65 2.23
C ARG A 11 18.74 3.43 1.52
N SER A 12 17.99 3.65 0.45
CA SER A 12 17.34 2.54 -0.26
C SER A 12 18.33 1.53 -0.84
N ASN A 13 19.59 1.92 -1.04
CA ASN A 13 20.64 1.04 -1.52
C ASN A 13 21.37 0.28 -0.40
N ASP A 14 21.08 0.57 0.85
CA ASP A 14 21.66 -0.13 2.00
C ASP A 14 20.91 -1.45 2.20
N ARG A 15 21.48 -2.53 1.66
CA ARG A 15 20.84 -3.85 1.67
C ARG A 15 20.62 -4.39 3.08
N GLY A 16 21.57 -4.15 3.97
CA GLY A 16 21.45 -4.59 5.35
C GLY A 16 20.30 -3.90 6.07
N LEU A 17 20.20 -2.59 5.90
CA LEU A 17 19.12 -1.81 6.49
C LEU A 17 17.77 -2.27 5.95
N MET A 18 17.66 -2.41 4.64
CA MET A 18 16.41 -2.84 4.01
C MET A 18 16.02 -4.26 4.48
N ALA A 19 16.98 -5.17 4.54
CA ALA A 19 16.70 -6.53 5.03
C ALA A 19 16.21 -6.54 6.47
N SER A 20 16.82 -5.72 7.33
CA SER A 20 16.41 -5.61 8.73
C SER A 20 14.99 -5.05 8.86
N LEU A 21 14.68 -4.00 8.09
CA LEU A 21 13.34 -3.40 8.13
C LEU A 21 12.26 -4.38 7.69
N ARG A 22 12.54 -5.20 6.68
CA ARG A 22 11.57 -6.21 6.21
C ARG A 22 11.20 -7.22 7.28
N CYS A 23 12.06 -7.44 8.26
CA CYS A 23 11.75 -8.35 9.37
C CYS A 23 10.53 -7.91 10.17
N ALA A 24 10.18 -6.62 10.14
CA ALA A 24 8.99 -6.12 10.83
C ALA A 24 7.69 -6.72 10.28
N LEU A 25 7.69 -7.25 9.07
CA LEU A 25 6.52 -7.90 8.47
C LEU A 25 6.29 -9.30 9.00
N VAL A 26 7.25 -9.88 9.70
CA VAL A 26 7.16 -11.25 10.24
C VAL A 26 7.09 -11.14 11.76
N ASN A 27 5.95 -11.53 12.33
CA ASN A 27 5.71 -11.33 13.76
C ASN A 27 6.81 -11.93 14.65
N SER A 28 7.29 -13.13 14.32
CA SER A 28 8.33 -13.80 15.11
C SER A 28 9.72 -13.15 14.96
N LYS A 29 9.91 -12.29 13.97
CA LYS A 29 11.20 -11.67 13.67
C LYS A 29 11.17 -10.15 13.79
N LYS A 30 10.03 -9.57 14.14
CA LYS A 30 9.84 -8.11 14.12
C LYS A 30 10.88 -7.36 14.96
N HIS A 31 11.33 -7.95 16.05
CA HIS A 31 12.33 -7.31 16.92
C HIS A 31 13.67 -7.10 16.22
N ARG A 32 13.95 -7.84 15.17
CA ARG A 32 15.19 -7.66 14.38
C ARG A 32 15.18 -6.35 13.59
N ALA A 33 14.00 -5.78 13.35
CA ALA A 33 13.87 -4.49 12.66
C ALA A 33 14.08 -3.29 13.58
N TRP A 34 14.01 -3.49 14.90
CA TRP A 34 14.01 -2.38 15.84
C TRP A 34 15.24 -1.47 15.76
N PRO A 35 16.47 -1.98 15.70
CA PRO A 35 17.63 -1.11 15.53
C PRO A 35 17.58 -0.31 14.22
N ALA A 36 17.11 -0.94 13.13
CA ALA A 36 16.97 -0.26 11.85
C ALA A 36 15.94 0.86 11.90
N LEU A 37 14.79 0.59 12.55
CA LEU A 37 13.75 1.60 12.76
C LEU A 37 14.29 2.78 13.56
N ASN A 38 15.07 2.52 14.61
CA ASN A 38 15.71 3.57 15.39
C ASN A 38 16.60 4.44 14.50
N ARG A 39 17.38 3.83 13.62
CA ARG A 39 18.30 4.54 12.72
C ARG A 39 17.60 5.49 11.76
N ILE A 40 16.36 5.19 11.37
CA ILE A 40 15.60 6.03 10.46
C ILE A 40 14.61 6.94 11.20
N GLY A 41 14.64 6.93 12.53
CA GLY A 41 13.81 7.84 13.32
C GLY A 41 12.38 7.38 13.54
N VAL A 42 12.10 6.09 13.41
CA VAL A 42 10.77 5.53 13.67
C VAL A 42 10.73 4.95 15.09
N ASN A 43 9.72 5.36 15.84
CA ASN A 43 9.46 4.76 17.15
C ASN A 43 8.83 3.39 16.94
N ILE A 44 9.40 2.36 17.55
CA ILE A 44 8.93 0.97 17.36
C ILE A 44 7.49 0.75 17.84
N THR A 45 6.97 1.64 18.69
CA THR A 45 5.58 1.57 19.13
C THR A 45 4.62 2.18 18.12
N ASN A 46 5.13 2.89 17.13
CA ASN A 46 4.31 3.42 16.05
C ASN A 46 4.13 2.35 14.98
N GLU A 47 3.07 1.59 15.11
CA GLU A 47 2.82 0.43 14.25
C GLU A 47 2.62 0.82 12.79
N THR A 48 1.99 1.95 12.52
CA THR A 48 1.76 2.43 11.16
C THR A 48 3.08 2.77 10.46
N ASP A 49 3.91 3.57 11.09
CA ASP A 49 5.19 3.96 10.52
C ASP A 49 6.12 2.75 10.36
N THR A 50 6.08 1.84 11.31
CA THR A 50 6.84 0.58 11.24
C THR A 50 6.41 -0.24 10.02
N LEU A 51 5.11 -0.38 9.81
CA LEU A 51 4.60 -1.11 8.65
C LEU A 51 5.03 -0.43 7.34
N VAL A 52 4.82 0.87 7.23
CA VAL A 52 5.15 1.60 6.00
C VAL A 52 6.64 1.52 5.70
N ALA A 53 7.49 1.64 6.72
CA ALA A 53 8.94 1.49 6.55
C ALA A 53 9.30 0.09 6.01
N ALA A 54 8.67 -0.94 6.56
CA ALA A 54 8.91 -2.32 6.13
C ALA A 54 8.41 -2.58 4.71
N LEU A 55 7.27 -2.02 4.35
CA LEU A 55 6.72 -2.14 3.00
C LEU A 55 7.60 -1.40 1.98
N PHE A 56 8.06 -0.20 2.32
CA PHE A 56 9.01 0.52 1.48
C PHE A 56 10.29 -0.30 1.26
N ALA A 57 10.82 -0.89 2.34
CA ALA A 57 12.02 -1.72 2.24
C ALA A 57 11.80 -2.95 1.37
N THR A 58 10.57 -3.45 1.31
CA THR A 58 10.21 -4.59 0.47
C THR A 58 10.08 -4.18 -0.99
N TYR A 59 9.52 -3.00 -1.25
CA TYR A 59 9.25 -2.53 -2.60
C TYR A 59 9.36 -1.01 -2.64
N PRO A 60 10.57 -0.46 -2.89
CA PRO A 60 10.82 0.98 -2.80
C PRO A 60 10.43 1.77 -4.06
N GLU A 61 9.56 1.25 -4.89
CA GLU A 61 9.12 1.94 -6.10
C GLU A 61 7.92 2.84 -5.78
N GLU A 62 8.13 4.15 -5.80
CA GLU A 62 7.17 5.13 -5.36
C GLU A 62 6.57 5.95 -6.48
N THR A 63 5.37 6.45 -6.23
CA THR A 63 4.77 7.56 -6.96
C THR A 63 4.34 8.62 -5.95
N ASP A 64 4.18 9.85 -6.38
CA ASP A 64 3.69 10.95 -5.55
C ASP A 64 2.23 11.31 -5.84
N THR A 65 1.56 10.52 -6.66
CA THR A 65 0.18 10.77 -7.07
C THR A 65 -0.75 9.65 -6.63
N GLY A 66 -2.00 10.01 -6.38
CA GLY A 66 -3.03 9.04 -6.04
C GLY A 66 -2.96 8.55 -4.61
N ASN A 67 -3.85 7.63 -4.29
CA ASN A 67 -3.87 6.94 -2.99
C ASN A 67 -3.83 5.43 -3.21
N PHE A 68 -4.06 4.66 -2.16
CA PHE A 68 -3.97 3.21 -2.29
C PHE A 68 -5.07 2.60 -3.16
N GLY A 69 -6.23 3.25 -3.22
CA GLY A 69 -7.29 2.86 -4.17
C GLY A 69 -6.82 2.97 -5.61
N THR A 70 -6.09 4.04 -5.92
CA THR A 70 -5.46 4.24 -7.24
C THR A 70 -4.48 3.09 -7.53
N THR A 71 -3.67 2.75 -6.55
CA THR A 71 -2.70 1.65 -6.67
C THR A 71 -3.40 0.34 -7.02
N CYS A 72 -4.45 0.00 -6.27
CA CYS A 72 -5.17 -1.26 -6.47
C CYS A 72 -5.86 -1.31 -7.84
N ARG A 73 -6.37 -0.17 -8.30
CA ARG A 73 -6.96 -0.08 -9.62
C ARG A 73 -5.92 -0.29 -10.72
N GLU A 74 -4.74 0.25 -10.55
CA GLU A 74 -3.65 0.03 -11.50
C GLU A 74 -3.23 -1.44 -11.53
N ILE A 75 -3.26 -2.12 -10.39
CA ILE A 75 -3.00 -3.56 -10.34
C ILE A 75 -4.01 -4.30 -11.20
N GLU A 76 -5.29 -3.98 -11.08
CA GLU A 76 -6.34 -4.59 -11.91
C GLU A 76 -6.07 -4.37 -13.40
N ALA A 77 -5.72 -3.14 -13.77
CA ALA A 77 -5.45 -2.79 -15.16
C ALA A 77 -4.25 -3.56 -15.71
N VAL A 78 -3.16 -3.65 -14.95
CA VAL A 78 -1.95 -4.36 -15.37
C VAL A 78 -2.24 -5.86 -15.50
N ARG A 79 -3.08 -6.41 -14.63
CA ARG A 79 -3.47 -7.82 -14.69
C ARG A 79 -4.43 -8.11 -15.85
N GLY A 80 -4.95 -7.08 -16.52
CA GLY A 80 -5.86 -7.26 -17.64
C GLY A 80 -7.22 -7.82 -17.23
N GLU A 81 -7.61 -7.62 -15.97
CA GLU A 81 -8.88 -8.12 -15.47
C GLU A 81 -10.02 -7.20 -15.90
N SER A 82 -11.16 -7.78 -16.22
CA SER A 82 -12.39 -7.05 -16.49
C SER A 82 -13.56 -7.88 -16.00
N ARG A 83 -14.66 -7.19 -15.67
CA ARG A 83 -15.88 -7.90 -15.26
C ARG A 83 -16.42 -8.68 -16.42
N GLY A 84 -16.90 -9.91 -16.11
CA GLY A 84 -17.50 -10.76 -17.12
C GLY A 84 -18.92 -10.34 -17.49
N ASP A 85 -19.56 -11.13 -18.33
CA ASP A 85 -20.91 -10.88 -18.82
C ASP A 85 -21.96 -10.77 -17.70
N ASN A 86 -21.71 -11.41 -16.57
CA ASN A 86 -22.60 -11.37 -15.41
C ASN A 86 -22.26 -10.25 -14.43
N ASP A 87 -21.38 -9.33 -14.82
CA ASP A 87 -20.97 -8.19 -14.04
C ASP A 87 -20.41 -8.55 -12.66
N LYS A 88 -19.84 -9.73 -12.52
CA LYS A 88 -19.15 -10.11 -11.30
C LYS A 88 -17.88 -9.30 -11.14
N LEU A 89 -17.58 -8.93 -9.88
CA LEU A 89 -16.35 -8.21 -9.57
C LEU A 89 -15.13 -9.02 -10.01
N THR A 90 -14.11 -8.33 -10.47
CA THR A 90 -12.83 -8.96 -10.78
C THR A 90 -12.19 -9.52 -9.51
N PRO A 91 -11.22 -10.44 -9.63
CA PRO A 91 -10.48 -10.89 -8.45
C PRO A 91 -9.83 -9.75 -7.66
N THR A 92 -9.25 -8.77 -8.35
CA THR A 92 -8.62 -7.63 -7.69
C THR A 92 -9.67 -6.75 -7.01
N GLU A 93 -10.82 -6.52 -7.66
CA GLU A 93 -11.92 -5.79 -7.03
C GLU A 93 -12.38 -6.45 -5.73
N ARG A 94 -12.52 -7.77 -5.74
CA ARG A 94 -12.94 -8.50 -4.55
C ARG A 94 -11.93 -8.38 -3.41
N ARG A 95 -10.64 -8.47 -3.73
CA ARG A 95 -9.58 -8.29 -2.74
C ARG A 95 -9.59 -6.88 -2.17
N PHE A 96 -9.79 -5.89 -3.03
CA PHE A 96 -9.84 -4.50 -2.59
C PHE A 96 -11.07 -4.24 -1.72
N GLN A 97 -12.22 -4.75 -2.13
CA GLN A 97 -13.45 -4.62 -1.34
C GLN A 97 -13.28 -5.28 0.04
N HIS A 98 -12.64 -6.45 0.07
CA HIS A 98 -12.33 -7.12 1.32
C HIS A 98 -11.38 -6.29 2.19
N LEU A 99 -10.39 -5.65 1.57
CA LEU A 99 -9.49 -4.75 2.30
C LEU A 99 -10.27 -3.61 2.94
N LEU A 100 -11.19 -3.00 2.21
CA LEU A 100 -11.99 -1.89 2.72
C LEU A 100 -12.88 -2.29 3.89
N SER A 101 -13.24 -3.56 4.01
CA SER A 101 -14.08 -4.07 5.09
C SER A 101 -13.32 -4.31 6.39
N ALA A 102 -12.00 -4.09 6.41
CA ALA A 102 -11.21 -4.33 7.62
C ALA A 102 -11.66 -3.41 8.75
N GLU A 103 -11.96 -4.00 9.91
CA GLU A 103 -12.37 -3.28 11.11
C GLU A 103 -11.22 -3.11 12.09
N TRP A 104 -10.31 -4.06 12.10
CA TRP A 104 -9.20 -4.09 13.05
C TRP A 104 -7.91 -3.71 12.33
N ARG A 105 -7.03 -3.05 13.08
CA ARG A 105 -5.74 -2.63 12.53
C ARG A 105 -4.96 -3.79 11.94
N ASP A 106 -4.91 -4.91 12.63
CA ASP A 106 -4.16 -6.09 12.17
C ASP A 106 -4.69 -6.61 10.84
N GLU A 107 -6.01 -6.66 10.68
CA GLU A 107 -6.63 -7.05 9.43
C GLU A 107 -6.26 -6.10 8.30
N LEU A 108 -6.38 -4.80 8.56
CA LEU A 108 -6.06 -3.76 7.59
C LEU A 108 -4.60 -3.89 7.14
N PHE A 109 -3.69 -4.01 8.11
CA PHE A 109 -2.26 -4.10 7.83
C PHE A 109 -1.91 -5.33 7.01
N GLN A 110 -2.50 -6.47 7.33
CA GLN A 110 -2.28 -7.70 6.56
C GLN A 110 -2.78 -7.57 5.12
N ARG A 111 -3.97 -7.00 4.95
CA ARG A 111 -4.59 -6.86 3.64
C ARG A 111 -3.85 -5.83 2.78
N VAL A 112 -3.41 -4.73 3.36
CA VAL A 112 -2.56 -3.74 2.68
C VAL A 112 -1.25 -4.40 2.26
N THR A 113 -0.62 -5.15 3.15
CA THR A 113 0.63 -5.84 2.86
C THR A 113 0.49 -6.76 1.64
N ARG A 114 -0.59 -7.54 1.58
CA ARG A 114 -0.85 -8.43 0.44
C ARG A 114 -0.98 -7.65 -0.86
N MET A 115 -1.67 -6.51 -0.83
CA MET A 115 -1.82 -5.68 -2.03
C MET A 115 -0.50 -5.04 -2.45
N VAL A 116 0.37 -4.67 -1.50
CA VAL A 116 1.70 -4.18 -1.81
C VAL A 116 2.53 -5.27 -2.52
N PHE A 117 2.45 -6.51 -2.05
CA PHE A 117 3.14 -7.62 -2.72
C PHE A 117 2.58 -7.83 -4.13
N MET A 118 1.29 -7.67 -4.34
CA MET A 118 0.71 -7.73 -5.68
C MET A 118 1.23 -6.58 -6.56
N ALA A 119 1.29 -5.37 -6.01
CA ALA A 119 1.85 -4.22 -6.71
C ALA A 119 3.29 -4.51 -7.14
N LYS A 120 4.09 -5.07 -6.24
CA LYS A 120 5.46 -5.45 -6.53
C LYS A 120 5.54 -6.45 -7.68
N SER A 121 4.67 -7.46 -7.66
CA SER A 121 4.64 -8.49 -8.70
C SER A 121 4.30 -7.93 -10.08
N HIS A 122 3.58 -6.82 -10.14
CA HIS A 122 3.11 -6.23 -11.39
C HIS A 122 3.75 -4.88 -11.72
N GLY A 123 4.74 -4.44 -10.95
CA GLY A 123 5.45 -3.21 -11.21
C GLY A 123 4.62 -1.94 -11.00
N VAL A 124 3.58 -2.00 -10.19
CA VAL A 124 2.73 -0.85 -9.88
C VAL A 124 3.36 -0.08 -8.71
N ARG A 125 3.57 1.22 -8.91
CA ARG A 125 4.21 2.07 -7.89
C ARG A 125 3.23 2.45 -6.79
N ILE A 126 3.77 2.75 -5.62
CA ILE A 126 2.98 3.03 -4.42
C ILE A 126 3.30 4.43 -3.90
N ASN A 127 2.25 5.16 -3.54
CA ASN A 127 2.41 6.45 -2.86
C ASN A 127 2.50 6.19 -1.35
N TYR A 128 3.72 5.93 -0.87
CA TYR A 128 3.93 5.61 0.55
C TYR A 128 3.64 6.79 1.47
N LYS A 129 3.87 8.01 1.00
CA LYS A 129 3.56 9.20 1.78
C LYS A 129 2.07 9.26 2.08
N GLN A 130 1.23 9.10 1.06
CA GLN A 130 -0.22 9.11 1.22
C GLN A 130 -0.69 7.89 2.01
N LEU A 131 -0.11 6.72 1.75
CA LEU A 131 -0.45 5.50 2.49
C LEU A 131 -0.20 5.68 3.98
N SER A 132 0.93 6.29 4.36
CA SER A 132 1.26 6.56 5.74
C SER A 132 0.21 7.44 6.42
N VAL A 133 -0.20 8.52 5.75
CA VAL A 133 -1.25 9.42 6.26
C VAL A 133 -2.57 8.66 6.42
N ASP A 134 -2.97 7.93 5.40
CA ASP A 134 -4.27 7.24 5.36
C ASP A 134 -4.35 6.14 6.42
N LEU A 135 -3.31 5.36 6.60
CA LEU A 135 -3.30 4.30 7.61
C LEU A 135 -3.30 4.87 9.04
N ARG A 136 -2.65 6.02 9.22
CA ARG A 136 -2.63 6.69 10.52
C ARG A 136 -3.99 7.23 10.90
N GLN A 137 -4.78 7.64 9.90
CA GLN A 137 -6.10 8.23 10.07
C GLN A 137 -7.18 7.34 9.46
N TRP A 138 -7.04 6.03 9.60
CA TRP A 138 -8.02 5.09 9.04
C TRP A 138 -9.40 5.36 9.59
N SER A 139 -10.35 5.60 8.70
CA SER A 139 -11.70 6.00 9.03
C SER A 139 -12.62 5.70 7.86
N ASP A 140 -13.91 5.89 8.08
CA ASP A 140 -14.89 5.77 7.01
C ASP A 140 -14.59 6.73 5.86
N ARG A 141 -14.11 7.93 6.18
CA ARG A 141 -13.70 8.89 5.18
C ARG A 141 -12.58 8.35 4.30
N THR A 142 -11.55 7.78 4.92
CA THR A 142 -10.41 7.20 4.19
C THR A 142 -10.86 6.04 3.30
N ARG A 143 -11.72 5.17 3.83
CA ARG A 143 -12.31 4.09 3.03
C ARG A 143 -13.00 4.63 1.79
N THR A 144 -13.80 5.68 1.98
CA THR A 144 -14.55 6.30 0.89
C THR A 144 -13.61 6.91 -0.14
N GLU A 145 -12.55 7.58 0.30
CA GLU A 145 -11.56 8.17 -0.60
C GLU A 145 -10.84 7.09 -1.43
N TRP A 146 -10.49 5.97 -0.81
CA TRP A 146 -9.89 4.86 -1.53
C TRP A 146 -10.87 4.23 -2.52
N GLY A 147 -12.10 4.03 -2.08
CA GLY A 147 -13.16 3.49 -2.96
C GLY A 147 -13.44 4.40 -4.14
N ALA A 148 -13.50 5.71 -3.90
CA ALA A 148 -13.73 6.69 -4.96
C ALA A 148 -12.60 6.70 -5.98
N ALA A 149 -11.36 6.49 -5.53
CA ALA A 149 -10.22 6.42 -6.44
C ALA A 149 -10.24 5.14 -7.28
N TYR A 150 -10.61 4.02 -6.69
CA TYR A 150 -10.68 2.75 -7.39
C TYR A 150 -11.83 2.75 -8.41
N TRP A 151 -13.03 3.10 -7.97
CA TRP A 151 -14.24 3.09 -8.78
C TRP A 151 -14.59 4.49 -9.30
N ALA A 152 -13.59 5.25 -9.70
CA ALA A 152 -13.80 6.61 -10.18
C ALA A 152 -14.70 6.62 -11.41
N PRO A 153 -15.84 7.34 -11.38
CA PRO A 153 -16.68 7.45 -12.56
C PRO A 153 -15.90 8.10 -13.69
N GLY A 154 -16.09 7.62 -14.87
CA GLY A 154 -15.47 8.19 -16.05
C GLY A 154 -14.12 7.62 -16.43
N SER A 155 -13.46 6.87 -15.57
CA SER A 155 -12.18 6.29 -15.95
C SER A 155 -12.33 5.18 -17.01
N ALA A 156 -13.44 4.44 -16.97
CA ALA A 156 -13.79 3.53 -18.05
C ALA A 156 -14.42 4.26 -19.22
N SER A 157 -15.26 5.27 -18.93
CA SER A 157 -15.95 6.03 -19.94
C SER A 157 -15.05 7.00 -20.69
N LEU A 158 -13.96 7.48 -20.08
CA LEU A 158 -12.98 8.31 -20.78
C LEU A 158 -12.34 7.54 -21.94
N GLY A 159 -12.07 6.26 -21.74
CA GLY A 159 -11.58 5.42 -22.83
C GLY A 159 -12.60 5.25 -23.92
N GLU A 160 -13.86 5.17 -23.57
CA GLU A 160 -14.96 5.04 -24.55
C GLU A 160 -15.18 6.35 -25.32
N GLU A 161 -15.10 7.48 -24.64
CA GLU A 161 -15.26 8.80 -25.27
C GLU A 161 -14.13 9.12 -26.22
N ASP A 162 -12.92 8.68 -25.91
CA ASP A 162 -11.75 8.89 -26.74
C ASP A 162 -11.68 7.91 -27.92
N ALA A 163 -12.50 6.90 -27.86
CA ALA A 163 -12.58 5.92 -28.93
C ALA A 163 -13.58 6.37 -29.99
#